data_c6bcbc962751e5c4eb155e62e52cbaee
#
_entry.id   c6bcbc962751e5c4eb155e62e52cbaee
#
_cell.length_a   1.000
_cell.length_b   1.000
_cell.length_c   1.000
_cell.angle_alpha   90.00
_cell.angle_beta   90.00
_cell.angle_gamma   90.00
#
_symmetry.space_group_name_H-M   'P 1'
#
loop_
_entity.id
_entity.type
_entity.pdbx_description
1 polymer ?
#
loop_
_entity_poly.entity_id
_entity_poly.type
_entity_poly.pdbx_seq_one_letter_code
_entity_poly.pdbx_strand_id
1 'polypeptide(L)'
;MAEIKFKIYDKNRKRLISGTGYSITGDGEVQTFNSHGVAEGTVNNRHLKPVLYSGKKDITGRYIYEGFIVERKAGAPGDEEITGVVILDECQWWIENKEEQRAVALFSETAEDKIIGNVYEKEYFV
;
A
#
# COMPACT_ATOMS: atom_id res chain seq x y z
N MET A 1 -13.79 1.60 14.22
CA MET A 1 -13.36 0.36 13.58
C MET A 1 -12.45 0.68 12.40
N ALA A 2 -11.33 -0.03 12.28
CA ALA A 2 -10.42 0.16 11.16
C ALA A 2 -11.10 -0.29 9.85
N GLU A 3 -10.92 0.49 8.80
CA GLU A 3 -11.42 0.17 7.48
C GLU A 3 -10.45 -0.81 6.80
N ILE A 4 -10.97 -1.91 6.28
CA ILE A 4 -10.16 -2.90 5.59
C ILE A 4 -10.33 -2.71 4.09
N LYS A 5 -9.25 -2.35 3.41
CA LYS A 5 -9.23 -2.15 1.97
C LYS A 5 -7.98 -2.77 1.38
N PHE A 6 -8.04 -3.11 0.12
CA PHE A 6 -6.86 -3.57 -0.61
C PHE A 6 -6.98 -3.22 -2.08
N LYS A 7 -5.83 -3.13 -2.73
CA LYS A 7 -5.69 -3.09 -4.18
C LYS A 7 -4.99 -4.37 -4.62
N ILE A 8 -4.98 -4.60 -5.91
CA ILE A 8 -4.27 -5.75 -6.49
C ILE A 8 -3.15 -5.21 -7.38
N TYR A 9 -1.95 -5.74 -7.23
CA TYR A 9 -0.87 -5.49 -8.17
C TYR A 9 -0.81 -6.65 -9.17
N ASP A 10 -0.99 -6.31 -10.45
CA ASP A 10 -0.89 -7.27 -11.55
C ASP A 10 0.54 -7.24 -12.08
N LYS A 11 1.31 -8.28 -11.78
CA LYS A 11 2.72 -8.37 -12.16
C LYS A 11 2.92 -8.46 -13.68
N ASN A 12 1.94 -9.05 -14.39
CA ASN A 12 2.03 -9.20 -15.84
C ASN A 12 1.83 -7.86 -16.54
N ARG A 13 0.88 -7.06 -16.07
CA ARG A 13 0.59 -5.74 -16.64
C ARG A 13 1.37 -4.62 -15.97
N LYS A 14 2.02 -4.89 -14.84
CA LYS A 14 2.77 -3.93 -14.03
C LYS A 14 1.92 -2.73 -13.62
N ARG A 15 0.69 -3.01 -13.17
CA ARG A 15 -0.27 -1.97 -12.77
C ARG A 15 -1.00 -2.34 -11.50
N LEU A 16 -1.38 -1.31 -10.74
CA LEU A 16 -2.30 -1.44 -9.63
C LEU A 16 -3.73 -1.38 -10.16
N ILE A 17 -4.56 -2.30 -9.71
CA ILE A 17 -5.98 -2.35 -10.06
C ILE A 17 -6.82 -2.38 -8.79
N SER A 18 -8.10 -2.04 -8.92
CA SER A 18 -9.03 -2.08 -7.80
C SER A 18 -9.17 -3.50 -7.26
N GLY A 19 -9.35 -3.61 -5.94
CA GLY A 19 -9.66 -4.90 -5.30
C GLY A 19 -11.11 -5.37 -5.52
N THR A 20 -11.94 -4.55 -6.15
CA THR A 20 -13.34 -4.90 -6.40
C THR A 20 -13.44 -6.15 -7.29
N GLY A 21 -14.25 -7.12 -6.86
CA GLY A 21 -14.41 -8.39 -7.58
C GLY A 21 -13.39 -9.45 -7.21
N TYR A 22 -12.47 -9.13 -6.30
CA TYR A 22 -11.47 -10.07 -5.80
C TYR A 22 -11.65 -10.29 -4.32
N SER A 23 -11.13 -11.40 -3.81
CA SER A 23 -10.99 -11.62 -2.38
C SER A 23 -9.58 -12.10 -2.06
N ILE A 24 -9.21 -12.04 -0.80
CA ILE A 24 -7.91 -12.49 -0.32
C ILE A 24 -8.19 -13.66 0.63
N THR A 25 -7.53 -14.80 0.38
CA THR A 25 -7.66 -15.99 1.25
C THR A 25 -6.90 -15.77 2.56
N GLY A 26 -7.12 -16.67 3.53
CA GLY A 26 -6.38 -16.62 4.78
C GLY A 26 -4.87 -16.73 4.62
N ASP A 27 -4.41 -17.31 3.51
CA ASP A 27 -2.98 -17.42 3.19
C ASP A 27 -2.46 -16.23 2.39
N GLY A 28 -3.28 -15.22 2.14
CA GLY A 28 -2.88 -14.02 1.41
C GLY A 28 -2.89 -14.16 -0.10
N GLU A 29 -3.56 -15.18 -0.64
CA GLU A 29 -3.67 -15.39 -2.07
C GLU A 29 -4.90 -14.71 -2.64
N VAL A 30 -4.81 -14.22 -3.90
CA VAL A 30 -5.92 -13.55 -4.57
C VAL A 30 -6.84 -14.56 -5.23
N GLN A 31 -8.14 -14.45 -4.94
CA GLN A 31 -9.17 -15.33 -5.47
C GLN A 31 -10.12 -14.54 -6.37
N THR A 32 -10.45 -15.13 -7.53
CA THR A 32 -11.41 -14.57 -8.47
C THR A 32 -12.71 -15.36 -8.45
N PHE A 33 -13.74 -14.77 -9.05
CA PHE A 33 -15.08 -15.37 -9.12
C PHE A 33 -15.59 -15.33 -10.56
N ASN A 34 -16.38 -16.35 -10.94
CA ASN A 34 -16.98 -16.37 -12.26
C ASN A 34 -18.24 -15.48 -12.31
N SER A 35 -18.90 -15.42 -13.44
CA SER A 35 -20.09 -14.59 -13.65
C SER A 35 -21.29 -15.00 -12.76
N HIS A 36 -21.25 -16.20 -12.19
CA HIS A 36 -22.28 -16.70 -11.26
C HIS A 36 -21.89 -16.50 -9.78
N GLY A 37 -20.77 -15.81 -9.51
CA GLY A 37 -20.32 -15.57 -8.14
C GLY A 37 -19.64 -16.77 -7.49
N VAL A 38 -19.27 -17.78 -8.27
CA VAL A 38 -18.57 -18.97 -7.75
C VAL A 38 -17.08 -18.74 -7.77
N ALA A 39 -16.41 -19.07 -6.66
CA ALA A 39 -14.96 -18.91 -6.53
C ALA A 39 -14.22 -19.81 -7.52
N GLU A 40 -13.21 -19.23 -8.20
CA GLU A 40 -12.43 -19.92 -9.21
C GLU A 40 -11.05 -20.36 -8.70
N GLY A 41 -10.78 -20.16 -7.40
CA GLY A 41 -9.51 -20.54 -6.79
C GLY A 41 -8.42 -19.48 -7.01
N THR A 42 -7.19 -19.86 -6.70
CA THR A 42 -6.04 -18.93 -6.66
C THR A 42 -4.91 -19.30 -7.61
N VAL A 43 -4.91 -20.53 -8.15
CA VAL A 43 -3.77 -21.06 -8.94
C VAL A 43 -3.45 -20.17 -10.14
N ASN A 44 -4.47 -19.71 -10.87
CA ASN A 44 -4.29 -18.88 -12.06
C ASN A 44 -4.03 -17.40 -11.74
N ASN A 45 -3.98 -17.06 -10.46
CA ASN A 45 -3.85 -15.67 -10.00
C ASN A 45 -2.53 -15.39 -9.31
N ARG A 46 -1.51 -16.24 -9.52
CA ARG A 46 -0.20 -16.07 -8.87
C ARG A 46 0.52 -14.80 -9.30
N HIS A 47 0.15 -14.22 -10.42
CA HIS A 47 0.67 -12.92 -10.88
C HIS A 47 -0.02 -11.74 -10.19
N LEU A 48 -1.07 -12.00 -9.41
CA LEU A 48 -1.80 -10.97 -8.68
C LEU A 48 -1.34 -10.97 -7.22
N LYS A 49 -0.96 -9.77 -6.74
CA LYS A 49 -0.50 -9.60 -5.36
C LYS A 49 -1.43 -8.65 -4.63
N PRO A 50 -1.91 -9.00 -3.42
CA PRO A 50 -2.68 -8.05 -2.64
C PRO A 50 -1.78 -6.92 -2.11
N VAL A 51 -2.31 -5.71 -2.13
CA VAL A 51 -1.63 -4.51 -1.64
C VAL A 51 -2.56 -3.88 -0.59
N LEU A 52 -2.11 -3.89 0.66
CA LEU A 52 -2.97 -3.58 1.80
C LEU A 52 -3.03 -2.10 2.10
N TYR A 53 -4.23 -1.63 2.48
CA TYR A 53 -4.43 -0.28 2.97
C TYR A 53 -3.86 -0.15 4.39
N SER A 54 -3.09 0.91 4.63
CA SER A 54 -2.45 1.16 5.93
C SER A 54 -3.42 1.61 7.03
N GLY A 55 -4.60 2.07 6.66
CA GLY A 55 -5.53 2.70 7.59
C GLY A 55 -5.38 4.21 7.68
N LYS A 56 -4.43 4.80 6.94
CA LYS A 56 -4.15 6.23 6.98
C LYS A 56 -4.33 6.87 5.61
N LYS A 57 -4.86 8.10 5.60
CA LYS A 57 -4.93 8.94 4.40
C LYS A 57 -3.79 9.94 4.40
N ASP A 58 -3.39 10.39 3.22
CA ASP A 58 -2.42 11.47 3.11
C ASP A 58 -3.12 12.83 3.28
N ILE A 59 -2.34 13.92 3.21
CA ILE A 59 -2.88 15.28 3.42
C ILE A 59 -3.91 15.69 2.37
N THR A 60 -3.97 15.00 1.23
CA THR A 60 -4.94 15.27 0.17
C THR A 60 -6.20 14.42 0.30
N GLY A 61 -6.26 13.53 1.29
CA GLY A 61 -7.37 12.61 1.50
C GLY A 61 -7.26 11.30 0.74
N ARG A 62 -6.14 11.03 0.08
CA ARG A 62 -5.90 9.80 -0.64
C ARG A 62 -5.47 8.68 0.31
N TYR A 63 -5.91 7.45 0.04
CA TYR A 63 -5.57 6.30 0.86
C TYR A 63 -4.12 5.87 0.64
N ILE A 64 -3.38 5.69 1.74
CA ILE A 64 -1.99 5.21 1.70
C ILE A 64 -1.98 3.70 1.78
N TYR A 65 -1.45 3.04 0.74
CA TYR A 65 -1.33 1.59 0.66
C TYR A 65 0.14 1.18 0.79
N GLU A 66 0.34 -0.08 1.17
CA GLU A 66 1.65 -0.71 1.18
C GLU A 66 2.36 -0.51 -0.15
N GLY A 67 3.64 -0.13 -0.11
CA GLY A 67 4.43 0.11 -1.33
C GLY A 67 4.26 1.51 -1.92
N PHE A 68 3.41 2.35 -1.34
CA PHE A 68 3.30 3.74 -1.77
C PHE A 68 4.51 4.53 -1.27
N ILE A 69 4.95 5.48 -2.08
CA ILE A 69 6.05 6.39 -1.72
C ILE A 69 5.43 7.67 -1.20
N VAL A 70 5.82 8.07 0.01
CA VAL A 70 5.31 9.29 0.64
C VAL A 70 6.45 10.23 0.98
N GLU A 71 6.16 11.53 0.90
CA GLU A 71 7.03 12.59 1.38
C GLU A 71 6.43 13.15 2.65
N ARG A 72 7.16 13.01 3.75
CA ARG A 72 6.72 13.49 5.07
C ARG A 72 7.33 14.83 5.39
N LYS A 73 6.48 15.77 5.76
CA LYS A 73 6.87 17.09 6.29
C LYS A 73 6.52 17.18 7.76
N ALA A 74 7.33 17.92 8.51
CA ALA A 74 7.05 18.18 9.91
C ALA A 74 5.79 19.05 10.03
N GLY A 75 4.82 18.60 10.83
CA GLY A 75 3.65 19.39 11.18
C GLY A 75 3.80 20.06 12.55
N ALA A 76 4.79 19.62 13.33
CA ALA A 76 5.10 20.17 14.67
C ALA A 76 6.60 20.07 14.91
N PRO A 77 7.14 20.90 15.84
CA PRO A 77 8.56 20.81 16.22
C PRO A 77 8.91 19.40 16.69
N GLY A 78 10.02 18.86 16.20
CA GLY A 78 10.50 17.54 16.55
C GLY A 78 10.02 16.42 15.63
N ASP A 79 9.10 16.70 14.72
CA ASP A 79 8.71 15.70 13.71
C ASP A 79 9.88 15.43 12.76
N GLU A 80 10.08 14.17 12.43
CA GLU A 80 11.10 13.78 11.45
C GLU A 80 10.55 13.91 10.04
N GLU A 81 11.34 14.50 9.15
CA GLU A 81 11.02 14.57 7.72
C GLU A 81 11.73 13.42 7.01
N ILE A 82 11.00 12.74 6.11
CA ILE A 82 11.52 11.60 5.38
C ILE A 82 10.72 11.41 4.10
N THR A 83 11.39 10.97 3.05
CA THR A 83 10.73 10.46 1.85
C THR A 83 11.06 8.98 1.76
N GLY A 84 10.05 8.14 1.69
CA GLY A 84 10.30 6.70 1.69
C GLY A 84 9.09 5.88 1.30
N VAL A 85 9.25 4.57 1.38
CA VAL A 85 8.25 3.58 1.00
C VAL A 85 7.48 3.11 2.23
N VAL A 86 6.17 3.07 2.11
CA VAL A 86 5.30 2.56 3.18
C VAL A 86 5.38 1.04 3.18
N ILE A 87 5.78 0.47 4.31
CA ILE A 87 5.89 -0.98 4.50
C ILE A 87 5.17 -1.42 5.76
N LEU A 88 4.74 -2.68 5.76
CA LEU A 88 4.23 -3.35 6.95
C LEU A 88 5.27 -4.38 7.37
N ASP A 89 5.85 -4.21 8.55
CA ASP A 89 6.87 -5.11 9.08
C ASP A 89 6.68 -5.27 10.59
N GLU A 90 6.77 -6.49 11.06
CA GLU A 90 6.60 -6.83 12.49
C GLU A 90 5.32 -6.24 13.08
N CYS A 91 4.21 -6.37 12.34
CA CYS A 91 2.88 -5.88 12.75
C CYS A 91 2.79 -4.36 12.91
N GLN A 92 3.69 -3.62 12.28
CA GLN A 92 3.69 -2.16 12.33
C GLN A 92 3.92 -1.55 10.96
N TRP A 93 3.32 -0.39 10.72
CA TRP A 93 3.50 0.37 9.48
C TRP A 93 4.62 1.39 9.63
N TRP A 94 5.51 1.42 8.62
CA TRP A 94 6.69 2.27 8.61
C TRP A 94 6.79 3.04 7.30
N ILE A 95 7.49 4.18 7.34
CA ILE A 95 8.05 4.82 6.15
C ILE A 95 9.53 4.49 6.17
N GLU A 96 10.01 3.77 5.15
CA GLU A 96 11.38 3.30 5.10
C GLU A 96 12.14 3.97 3.95
N ASN A 97 13.31 4.52 4.27
CA ASN A 97 14.27 5.00 3.28
C ASN A 97 15.54 4.17 3.41
N LYS A 98 15.73 3.22 2.50
CA LYS A 98 16.86 2.29 2.54
C LYS A 98 18.19 2.97 2.27
N GLU A 99 18.20 4.00 1.40
CA GLU A 99 19.42 4.73 1.08
C GLU A 99 19.97 5.46 2.30
N GLU A 100 19.09 6.05 3.10
CA GLU A 100 19.47 6.74 4.33
C GLU A 100 19.53 5.81 5.53
N GLN A 101 19.15 4.54 5.36
CA GLN A 101 19.08 3.55 6.43
C GLN A 101 18.21 4.04 7.60
N ARG A 102 17.06 4.63 7.27
CA ARG A 102 16.11 5.17 8.23
C ARG A 102 14.73 4.58 8.03
N ALA A 103 14.02 4.42 9.13
CA ALA A 103 12.60 4.09 9.11
C ALA A 103 11.92 4.82 10.25
N VAL A 104 10.74 5.39 9.99
CA VAL A 104 9.94 6.06 11.01
C VAL A 104 8.54 5.47 10.98
N ALA A 105 7.85 5.48 12.12
CA ALA A 105 6.48 4.99 12.19
C ALA A 105 5.57 5.82 11.28
N LEU A 106 4.72 5.15 10.50
CA LEU A 106 3.80 5.84 9.60
C LEU A 106 2.79 6.69 10.37
N PHE A 107 2.26 6.17 11.49
CA PHE A 107 1.25 6.89 12.25
C PHE A 107 1.89 7.97 13.11
N SER A 108 1.50 9.20 12.85
CA SER A 108 1.94 10.39 13.57
C SER A 108 0.72 11.29 13.74
N GLU A 109 0.61 11.96 14.90
CA GLU A 109 -0.50 12.88 15.15
C GLU A 109 -0.30 14.23 14.45
N THR A 110 0.93 14.58 14.10
CA THR A 110 1.24 15.94 13.64
C THR A 110 1.92 15.99 12.28
N ALA A 111 2.69 14.96 11.89
CA ALA A 111 3.41 14.97 10.62
C ALA A 111 2.45 14.91 9.44
N GLU A 112 2.84 15.55 8.32
CA GLU A 112 2.04 15.63 7.12
C GLU A 112 2.66 14.76 6.02
N ASP A 113 1.91 13.77 5.55
CA ASP A 113 2.37 12.85 4.51
C ASP A 113 1.66 13.12 3.19
N LYS A 114 2.41 13.11 2.11
CA LYS A 114 1.88 13.27 0.76
C LYS A 114 2.35 12.12 -0.12
N ILE A 115 1.42 11.45 -0.79
CA ILE A 115 1.73 10.39 -1.75
C ILE A 115 2.38 11.03 -2.97
N ILE A 116 3.57 10.56 -3.34
CA ILE A 116 4.30 11.03 -4.52
C ILE A 116 4.53 9.93 -5.57
N GLY A 117 4.19 8.69 -5.25
CA GLY A 117 4.34 7.58 -6.17
C GLY A 117 4.10 6.24 -5.51
N ASN A 118 4.47 5.17 -6.20
CA ASN A 118 4.46 3.82 -5.63
C ASN A 118 5.52 2.96 -6.34
N VAL A 119 5.90 1.86 -5.67
CA VAL A 119 6.97 0.99 -6.18
C VAL A 119 6.50 0.06 -7.31
N TYR A 120 5.19 -0.04 -7.53
CA TYR A 120 4.61 -0.98 -8.48
C TYR A 120 4.52 -0.42 -9.90
N GLU A 121 4.30 0.88 -10.02
CA GLU A 121 4.08 1.58 -11.29
C GLU A 121 5.17 2.61 -11.54
N LYS A 122 6.42 2.14 -11.53
CA LYS A 122 7.60 3.02 -11.59
C LYS A 122 7.65 3.94 -12.81
N GLU A 123 7.06 3.51 -13.91
CA GLU A 123 7.04 4.28 -15.15
C GLU A 123 6.25 5.58 -15.06
N TYR A 124 5.39 5.71 -14.05
CA TYR A 124 4.61 6.93 -13.84
C TYR A 124 5.28 7.93 -12.90
N PHE A 125 6.46 7.58 -12.36
CA PHE A 125 7.12 8.37 -11.33
C PHE A 125 8.61 8.60 -11.61
N VAL A 126 8.92 8.70 -12.85
CA VAL A 126 10.29 8.97 -13.29
C VAL A 126 10.57 10.47 -13.26
#